data_1fe151d4d531c90787bee1f7a5af4d3a
#
_entry.id   1fe151d4d531c90787bee1f7a5af4d3a
#
_cell.length_a   1.000
_cell.length_b   1.000
_cell.length_c   1.000
_cell.angle_alpha   90.00
_cell.angle_beta   90.00
_cell.angle_gamma   90.00
#
_symmetry.space_group_name_H-M   'P 1'
#
loop_
_entity.id
_entity.type
_entity.pdbx_description
1 polymer ?
#
loop_
_entity_poly.entity_id
_entity_poly.type
_entity_poly.pdbx_seq_one_letter_code
_entity_poly.pdbx_strand_id
1 'polypeptide(L)'
;MHTDEAVNAYIVGQLLAGGSFAYDSEDRHGPALAALALPLVRMQGAGNFSDLTESELRLTTVLAGTVTILLFGVAAETFGFVPCVIAALLFAGASLPVYYDRYFIHESLFTAATFGLILTASRRGSLTKAVLSGCCAALMLASKETAVVHFVALAAAALCFWLWNLRAKSLSGFWRWQAILTGAAIFLMLTVVLYTWFGSNWKGLPALLHAIPSVARRASGEGHQKPFWYYGELLAGGWSGGIVLALALIGFFRSVKGREPSPYGIVAFYAVFLAAIYSAIPYKTPWLALNLWLPIALLAGLALESLWSIPARRPAPLKSILIVYVFLGLILAATIAHDTLQRVFAHPSEETNPYAYAHTSEDLLGLAAMIEELARQNAIAEPRIAVIASDPWPLPWYLRHFTQTGFWQLGQQPGKADFYVTSSDAAEEYRDQLKDFHADFFGVRPGVLILLWSPVPK
;
A
#
# COMPACT_ATOMS: atom_id res chain seq x y z
N MET A 1 -1.27 13.06 7.94
CA MET A 1 -0.87 12.64 6.57
C MET A 1 0.56 12.16 6.62
N HIS A 2 0.83 10.96 6.14
CA HIS A 2 2.21 10.42 6.02
C HIS A 2 2.96 11.09 4.84
N THR A 3 4.29 11.03 4.85
CA THR A 3 5.12 11.62 3.79
C THR A 3 4.69 11.17 2.39
N ASP A 4 4.57 9.84 2.16
CA ASP A 4 4.18 9.31 0.84
C ASP A 4 2.75 9.69 0.44
N GLU A 5 1.83 9.78 1.42
CA GLU A 5 0.47 10.28 1.16
C GLU A 5 0.50 11.75 0.73
N ALA A 6 1.33 12.58 1.39
CA ALA A 6 1.45 14.00 1.08
C ALA A 6 2.02 14.22 -0.33
N VAL A 7 3.02 13.42 -0.74
CA VAL A 7 3.55 13.44 -2.12
C VAL A 7 2.45 13.06 -3.12
N ASN A 8 1.72 11.97 -2.87
CA ASN A 8 0.62 11.55 -3.74
C ASN A 8 -0.51 12.61 -3.80
N ALA A 9 -0.83 13.23 -2.67
CA ALA A 9 -1.82 14.30 -2.59
C ALA A 9 -1.39 15.53 -3.39
N TYR A 10 -0.12 15.91 -3.32
CA TYR A 10 0.44 17.02 -4.11
C TYR A 10 0.36 16.74 -5.61
N ILE A 11 0.65 15.51 -6.04
CA ILE A 11 0.48 15.09 -7.44
C ILE A 11 -0.99 15.27 -7.88
N VAL A 12 -1.95 14.82 -7.07
CA VAL A 12 -3.39 14.99 -7.36
C VAL A 12 -3.74 16.49 -7.44
N GLY A 13 -3.20 17.32 -6.54
CA GLY A 13 -3.37 18.76 -6.57
C GLY A 13 -2.86 19.41 -7.88
N GLN A 14 -1.69 19.00 -8.37
CA GLN A 14 -1.15 19.43 -9.66
C GLN A 14 -2.07 19.04 -10.83
N LEU A 15 -2.65 17.84 -10.78
CA LEU A 15 -3.59 17.36 -11.79
C LEU A 15 -4.94 18.09 -11.75
N LEU A 16 -5.40 18.50 -10.57
CA LEU A 16 -6.58 19.36 -10.42
C LEU A 16 -6.37 20.72 -11.08
N ALA A 17 -5.18 21.29 -10.95
CA ALA A 17 -4.79 22.55 -11.60
C ALA A 17 -4.59 22.45 -13.14
N GLY A 18 -4.92 21.32 -13.75
CA GLY A 18 -4.83 21.11 -15.21
C GLY A 18 -3.47 20.57 -15.67
N GLY A 19 -2.60 20.15 -14.75
CA GLY A 19 -1.34 19.49 -15.07
C GLY A 19 -1.54 18.09 -15.70
N SER A 20 -0.46 17.52 -16.22
CA SER A 20 -0.39 16.13 -16.66
C SER A 20 0.52 15.31 -15.72
N PHE A 21 0.19 14.04 -15.53
CA PHE A 21 1.05 13.17 -14.74
C PHE A 21 2.40 12.97 -15.43
N ALA A 22 3.47 13.28 -14.70
CA ALA A 22 4.85 13.05 -15.16
C ALA A 22 5.44 11.93 -14.31
N TYR A 23 5.62 10.74 -14.90
CA TYR A 23 6.25 9.63 -14.21
C TYR A 23 7.74 9.91 -14.00
N ASP A 24 8.22 9.68 -12.79
CA ASP A 24 9.62 9.76 -12.39
C ASP A 24 9.93 8.64 -11.42
N SER A 25 10.75 7.69 -11.82
CA SER A 25 11.07 6.51 -11.03
C SER A 25 11.92 6.79 -9.78
N GLU A 26 12.52 7.95 -9.66
CA GLU A 26 13.30 8.33 -8.46
C GLU A 26 12.42 8.96 -7.39
N ASP A 27 11.33 9.62 -7.77
CA ASP A 27 10.52 10.45 -6.88
C ASP A 27 9.10 9.90 -6.67
N ARG A 28 8.51 9.18 -7.63
CA ARG A 28 7.11 8.76 -7.59
C ARG A 28 6.85 7.41 -8.24
N HIS A 29 5.80 6.76 -7.76
CA HIS A 29 5.30 5.51 -8.34
C HIS A 29 4.42 5.76 -9.58
N GLY A 30 3.87 4.68 -10.14
CA GLY A 30 3.06 4.72 -11.35
C GLY A 30 1.77 5.53 -11.24
N PRO A 31 1.12 5.84 -12.39
CA PRO A 31 0.00 6.77 -12.48
C PRO A 31 -1.34 6.25 -11.95
N ALA A 32 -1.49 4.96 -11.64
CA ALA A 32 -2.80 4.36 -11.39
C ALA A 32 -3.53 4.96 -10.18
N LEU A 33 -2.82 5.24 -9.08
CA LEU A 33 -3.43 5.83 -7.88
C LEU A 33 -4.00 7.21 -8.18
N ALA A 34 -3.21 8.07 -8.84
CA ALA A 34 -3.65 9.41 -9.21
C ALA A 34 -4.80 9.38 -10.23
N ALA A 35 -4.75 8.46 -11.21
CA ALA A 35 -5.81 8.30 -12.20
C ALA A 35 -7.16 7.91 -11.60
N LEU A 36 -7.15 7.12 -10.52
CA LEU A 36 -8.38 6.73 -9.81
C LEU A 36 -8.82 7.78 -8.79
N ALA A 37 -7.89 8.45 -8.12
CA ALA A 37 -8.21 9.48 -7.13
C ALA A 37 -8.80 10.75 -7.77
N LEU A 38 -8.24 11.21 -8.90
CA LEU A 38 -8.63 12.45 -9.53
C LEU A 38 -10.14 12.59 -9.81
N PRO A 39 -10.84 11.61 -10.43
CA PRO A 39 -12.29 11.71 -10.61
C PRO A 39 -13.04 11.71 -9.27
N LEU A 40 -12.59 10.93 -8.27
CA LEU A 40 -13.25 10.85 -6.98
C LEU A 40 -13.21 12.17 -6.22
N VAL A 41 -12.04 12.82 -6.15
CA VAL A 41 -11.91 14.11 -5.45
C VAL A 41 -12.65 15.24 -6.19
N ARG A 42 -12.68 15.21 -7.54
CA ARG A 42 -13.49 16.15 -8.33
C ARG A 42 -14.99 16.00 -8.08
N MET A 43 -15.47 14.77 -7.96
CA MET A 43 -16.89 14.49 -7.63
C MET A 43 -17.26 15.01 -6.23
N GLN A 44 -16.30 15.14 -5.33
CA GLN A 44 -16.47 15.68 -3.98
C GLN A 44 -16.28 17.20 -3.93
N GLY A 45 -15.95 17.84 -5.06
CA GLY A 45 -15.91 19.29 -5.19
C GLY A 45 -14.51 19.91 -5.14
N ALA A 46 -13.44 19.11 -4.98
CA ALA A 46 -12.08 19.66 -4.96
C ALA A 46 -11.67 20.22 -6.33
N GLY A 47 -11.26 21.49 -6.36
CA GLY A 47 -10.79 22.21 -7.55
C GLY A 47 -9.28 22.44 -7.57
N ASN A 48 -8.63 22.43 -6.42
CA ASN A 48 -7.20 22.68 -6.28
C ASN A 48 -6.61 21.91 -5.08
N PHE A 49 -5.31 22.06 -4.82
CA PHE A 49 -4.60 21.34 -3.77
C PHE A 49 -5.07 21.69 -2.36
N SER A 50 -5.44 22.95 -2.11
CA SER A 50 -5.90 23.40 -0.79
C SER A 50 -7.29 22.85 -0.41
N ASP A 51 -8.11 22.49 -1.41
CA ASP A 51 -9.43 21.92 -1.17
C ASP A 51 -9.39 20.46 -0.72
N LEU A 52 -8.27 19.75 -0.99
CA LEU A 52 -8.14 18.32 -0.72
C LEU A 52 -8.17 18.02 0.79
N THR A 53 -8.92 16.98 1.15
CA THR A 53 -8.96 16.42 2.49
C THR A 53 -8.38 15.01 2.54
N GLU A 54 -7.91 14.57 3.72
CA GLU A 54 -7.39 13.22 3.91
C GLU A 54 -8.45 12.14 3.61
N SER A 55 -9.70 12.38 4.01
CA SER A 55 -10.81 11.44 3.81
C SER A 55 -11.15 11.24 2.35
N GLU A 56 -11.13 12.30 1.54
CA GLU A 56 -11.40 12.24 0.10
C GLU A 56 -10.33 11.42 -0.63
N LEU A 57 -9.07 11.66 -0.33
CA LEU A 57 -7.96 10.93 -0.92
C LEU A 57 -7.97 9.46 -0.51
N ARG A 58 -8.10 9.19 0.80
CA ARG A 58 -8.11 7.84 1.37
C ARG A 58 -9.32 7.01 0.92
N LEU A 59 -10.42 7.63 0.49
CA LEU A 59 -11.55 6.91 -0.10
C LEU A 59 -11.11 6.04 -1.30
N THR A 60 -10.13 6.48 -2.08
CA THR A 60 -9.59 5.70 -3.21
C THR A 60 -9.04 4.34 -2.76
N THR A 61 -8.25 4.32 -1.70
CA THR A 61 -7.62 3.10 -1.18
C THR A 61 -8.61 2.25 -0.39
N VAL A 62 -9.54 2.86 0.34
CA VAL A 62 -10.66 2.16 0.99
C VAL A 62 -11.52 1.42 -0.03
N LEU A 63 -11.82 2.05 -1.17
CA LEU A 63 -12.55 1.39 -2.27
C LEU A 63 -11.74 0.22 -2.85
N ALA A 64 -10.42 0.37 -3.02
CA ALA A 64 -9.56 -0.72 -3.49
C ALA A 64 -9.53 -1.90 -2.51
N GLY A 65 -9.42 -1.65 -1.20
CA GLY A 65 -9.54 -2.67 -0.15
C GLY A 65 -10.92 -3.35 -0.17
N THR A 66 -11.99 -2.57 -0.34
CA THR A 66 -13.36 -3.10 -0.49
C THR A 66 -13.48 -4.00 -1.72
N VAL A 67 -12.91 -3.60 -2.85
CA VAL A 67 -12.85 -4.44 -4.06
C VAL A 67 -12.11 -5.75 -3.77
N THR A 68 -11.02 -5.73 -3.01
CA THR A 68 -10.29 -6.94 -2.60
C THR A 68 -11.20 -7.89 -1.81
N ILE A 69 -11.99 -7.36 -0.87
CA ILE A 69 -12.95 -8.15 -0.09
C ILE A 69 -14.04 -8.74 -1.01
N LEU A 70 -14.59 -7.97 -1.94
CA LEU A 70 -15.60 -8.44 -2.90
C LEU A 70 -15.04 -9.51 -3.86
N LEU A 71 -13.76 -9.43 -4.22
CA LEU A 71 -13.10 -10.44 -5.04
C LEU A 71 -13.04 -11.82 -4.37
N PHE A 72 -13.08 -11.93 -3.04
CA PHE A 72 -13.23 -13.22 -2.36
C PHE A 72 -14.58 -13.87 -2.70
N GLY A 73 -15.64 -13.08 -2.90
CA GLY A 73 -16.92 -13.60 -3.40
C GLY A 73 -16.80 -14.24 -4.79
N VAL A 74 -16.06 -13.59 -5.70
CA VAL A 74 -15.74 -14.14 -7.03
C VAL A 74 -14.82 -15.37 -6.91
N ALA A 75 -13.88 -15.35 -5.97
CA ALA A 75 -12.95 -16.44 -5.70
C ALA A 75 -13.65 -17.72 -5.22
N ALA A 76 -14.82 -17.61 -4.61
CA ALA A 76 -15.58 -18.72 -4.04
C ALA A 76 -15.90 -19.82 -5.05
N GLU A 77 -16.09 -19.48 -6.33
CA GLU A 77 -16.29 -20.47 -7.39
C GLU A 77 -15.05 -21.35 -7.65
N THR A 78 -13.86 -20.86 -7.34
CA THR A 78 -12.59 -21.57 -7.60
C THR A 78 -12.04 -22.21 -6.33
N PHE A 79 -12.15 -21.52 -5.21
CA PHE A 79 -11.51 -21.88 -3.93
C PHE A 79 -12.50 -22.41 -2.88
N GLY A 80 -13.80 -22.41 -3.17
CA GLY A 80 -14.86 -22.81 -2.24
C GLY A 80 -15.39 -21.62 -1.44
N PHE A 81 -16.68 -21.71 -1.09
CA PHE A 81 -17.40 -20.62 -0.40
C PHE A 81 -16.86 -20.37 1.01
N VAL A 82 -16.75 -21.41 1.83
CA VAL A 82 -16.35 -21.30 3.23
C VAL A 82 -14.93 -20.73 3.40
N PRO A 83 -13.89 -21.23 2.69
CA PRO A 83 -12.55 -20.64 2.76
C PRO A 83 -12.51 -19.19 2.35
N CYS A 84 -13.26 -18.83 1.30
CA CYS A 84 -13.29 -17.46 0.82
C CYS A 84 -14.00 -16.50 1.80
N VAL A 85 -15.08 -16.92 2.44
CA VAL A 85 -15.72 -16.12 3.50
C VAL A 85 -14.78 -15.91 4.67
N ILE A 86 -14.07 -16.96 5.12
CA ILE A 86 -13.09 -16.85 6.20
C ILE A 86 -11.96 -15.89 5.77
N ALA A 87 -11.41 -16.05 4.56
CA ALA A 87 -10.36 -15.19 4.05
C ALA A 87 -10.81 -13.71 3.94
N ALA A 88 -12.04 -13.47 3.49
CA ALA A 88 -12.64 -12.13 3.44
C ALA A 88 -12.75 -11.51 4.84
N LEU A 89 -13.20 -12.28 5.84
CA LEU A 89 -13.29 -11.82 7.23
C LEU A 89 -11.91 -11.53 7.83
N LEU A 90 -10.91 -12.38 7.56
CA LEU A 90 -9.53 -12.15 7.97
C LEU A 90 -8.95 -10.91 7.29
N PHE A 91 -9.26 -10.67 6.02
CA PHE A 91 -8.79 -9.48 5.31
C PHE A 91 -9.50 -8.21 5.79
N ALA A 92 -10.82 -8.26 5.99
CA ALA A 92 -11.61 -7.11 6.44
C ALA A 92 -11.35 -6.73 7.91
N GLY A 93 -10.97 -7.68 8.76
CA GLY A 93 -10.83 -7.47 10.20
C GLY A 93 -9.40 -7.33 10.71
N ALA A 94 -8.39 -7.84 9.98
CA ALA A 94 -7.01 -7.83 10.47
C ALA A 94 -6.38 -6.43 10.41
N SER A 95 -5.55 -6.13 11.39
CA SER A 95 -4.91 -4.82 11.55
C SER A 95 -4.09 -4.39 10.33
N LEU A 96 -3.39 -5.30 9.66
CA LEU A 96 -2.53 -4.98 8.50
C LEU A 96 -3.32 -4.45 7.29
N PRO A 97 -4.36 -5.15 6.75
CA PRO A 97 -5.17 -4.60 5.67
C PRO A 97 -5.91 -3.33 6.08
N VAL A 98 -6.58 -3.34 7.25
CA VAL A 98 -7.35 -2.16 7.71
C VAL A 98 -6.46 -0.94 7.88
N TYR A 99 -5.20 -1.13 8.30
CA TYR A 99 -4.23 -0.04 8.44
C TYR A 99 -3.88 0.57 7.08
N TYR A 100 -3.44 -0.25 6.10
CA TYR A 100 -2.98 0.25 4.80
C TYR A 100 -4.09 0.59 3.82
N ASP A 101 -5.27 0.00 3.93
CA ASP A 101 -6.43 0.42 3.12
C ASP A 101 -6.93 1.83 3.49
N ARG A 102 -6.53 2.35 4.66
CA ARG A 102 -6.79 3.74 5.10
C ARG A 102 -5.64 4.69 4.78
N TYR A 103 -4.65 4.25 4.04
CA TYR A 103 -3.48 5.03 3.62
C TYR A 103 -3.58 5.36 2.14
N PHE A 104 -3.37 6.62 1.75
CA PHE A 104 -3.38 7.03 0.35
C PHE A 104 -2.06 6.67 -0.35
N ILE A 105 -1.78 5.36 -0.42
CA ILE A 105 -0.63 4.76 -1.08
C ILE A 105 -1.07 3.64 -2.05
N HIS A 106 -0.16 3.13 -2.85
CA HIS A 106 -0.46 2.26 -3.98
C HIS A 106 -0.82 0.82 -3.62
N GLU A 107 -0.54 0.38 -2.39
CA GLU A 107 -0.58 -1.04 -1.98
C GLU A 107 -1.96 -1.68 -2.04
N SER A 108 -2.99 -0.99 -1.60
CA SER A 108 -4.36 -1.53 -1.63
C SER A 108 -4.84 -1.77 -3.06
N LEU A 109 -4.57 -0.80 -3.96
CA LEU A 109 -4.86 -0.94 -5.39
C LEU A 109 -4.06 -2.06 -6.03
N PHE A 110 -2.78 -2.13 -5.70
CA PHE A 110 -1.87 -3.16 -6.17
C PHE A 110 -2.32 -4.56 -5.73
N THR A 111 -2.73 -4.72 -4.47
CA THR A 111 -3.23 -5.99 -3.90
C THR A 111 -4.53 -6.42 -4.59
N ALA A 112 -5.48 -5.49 -4.81
CA ALA A 112 -6.71 -5.75 -5.54
C ALA A 112 -6.43 -6.23 -6.97
N ALA A 113 -5.53 -5.54 -7.69
CA ALA A 113 -5.13 -5.91 -9.04
C ALA A 113 -4.41 -7.27 -9.08
N THR A 114 -3.55 -7.56 -8.11
CA THR A 114 -2.87 -8.85 -7.97
C THR A 114 -3.88 -9.97 -7.76
N PHE A 115 -4.87 -9.78 -6.88
CA PHE A 115 -5.91 -10.77 -6.66
C PHE A 115 -6.75 -11.00 -7.91
N GLY A 116 -7.16 -9.92 -8.58
CA GLY A 116 -7.85 -10.01 -9.87
C GLY A 116 -7.05 -10.80 -10.92
N LEU A 117 -5.74 -10.60 -11.02
CA LEU A 117 -4.86 -11.36 -11.91
C LEU A 117 -4.82 -12.85 -11.55
N ILE A 118 -4.67 -13.20 -10.27
CA ILE A 118 -4.69 -14.60 -9.80
C ILE A 118 -6.02 -15.27 -10.16
N LEU A 119 -7.16 -14.60 -9.95
CA LEU A 119 -8.48 -15.15 -10.25
C LEU A 119 -8.72 -15.35 -11.74
N THR A 120 -8.31 -14.41 -12.56
CA THR A 120 -8.50 -14.49 -14.03
C THR A 120 -7.53 -15.46 -14.66
N ALA A 121 -6.30 -15.57 -14.14
CA ALA A 121 -5.30 -16.54 -14.60
C ALA A 121 -5.65 -17.98 -14.17
N SER A 122 -6.29 -18.20 -13.03
CA SER A 122 -6.66 -19.51 -12.50
C SER A 122 -7.83 -20.18 -13.23
N ARG A 123 -8.63 -19.40 -13.94
CA ARG A 123 -9.85 -19.86 -14.60
C ARG A 123 -9.61 -20.04 -16.10
N ARG A 124 -9.92 -21.21 -16.66
CA ARG A 124 -9.67 -21.56 -18.05
C ARG A 124 -10.30 -20.59 -19.06
N GLY A 125 -9.52 -20.00 -19.84
CA GLY A 125 -9.57 -19.60 -21.24
C GLY A 125 -10.83 -18.99 -21.87
N SER A 126 -11.46 -17.90 -21.31
CA SER A 126 -12.30 -17.04 -22.13
C SER A 126 -11.54 -15.76 -22.53
N LEU A 127 -11.90 -15.15 -23.65
CA LEU A 127 -11.34 -13.85 -24.04
C LEU A 127 -11.59 -12.78 -22.97
N THR A 128 -12.76 -12.79 -22.34
CA THR A 128 -13.09 -11.88 -21.21
C THR A 128 -12.07 -11.99 -20.09
N LYS A 129 -11.69 -13.22 -19.71
CA LYS A 129 -10.68 -13.42 -18.65
C LYS A 129 -9.29 -12.96 -19.09
N ALA A 130 -8.96 -13.14 -20.36
CA ALA A 130 -7.70 -12.62 -20.91
C ALA A 130 -7.65 -11.09 -20.89
N VAL A 131 -8.74 -10.42 -21.26
CA VAL A 131 -8.87 -8.96 -21.15
C VAL A 131 -8.71 -8.52 -19.68
N LEU A 132 -9.45 -9.13 -18.75
CA LEU A 132 -9.36 -8.81 -17.33
C LEU A 132 -7.95 -9.08 -16.75
N SER A 133 -7.27 -10.16 -17.18
CA SER A 133 -5.88 -10.42 -16.79
C SER A 133 -4.94 -9.31 -17.27
N GLY A 134 -5.10 -8.87 -18.52
CA GLY A 134 -4.33 -7.75 -19.07
C GLY A 134 -4.58 -6.44 -18.33
N CYS A 135 -5.84 -6.15 -17.99
CA CYS A 135 -6.22 -5.00 -17.18
C CYS A 135 -5.56 -5.05 -15.79
N CYS A 136 -5.68 -6.18 -15.09
CA CYS A 136 -5.09 -6.34 -13.77
C CYS A 136 -3.57 -6.21 -13.79
N ALA A 137 -2.91 -6.83 -14.77
CA ALA A 137 -1.45 -6.74 -14.92
C ALA A 137 -1.00 -5.29 -15.22
N ALA A 138 -1.73 -4.57 -16.06
CA ALA A 138 -1.44 -3.16 -16.36
C ALA A 138 -1.65 -2.26 -15.12
N LEU A 139 -2.71 -2.49 -14.34
CA LEU A 139 -2.94 -1.78 -13.08
C LEU A 139 -1.86 -2.08 -12.05
N MET A 140 -1.38 -3.32 -11.94
CA MET A 140 -0.24 -3.65 -11.09
C MET A 140 0.99 -2.83 -11.47
N LEU A 141 1.39 -2.84 -12.75
CA LEU A 141 2.56 -2.10 -13.24
C LEU A 141 2.37 -0.59 -13.08
N ALA A 142 1.18 -0.08 -13.40
CA ALA A 142 0.86 1.35 -13.26
C ALA A 142 0.64 1.79 -11.81
N SER A 143 0.54 0.86 -10.86
CA SER A 143 0.54 1.17 -9.43
C SER A 143 1.97 1.25 -8.90
N LYS A 144 2.80 0.22 -9.17
CA LYS A 144 4.14 0.14 -8.58
C LYS A 144 5.09 -0.73 -9.39
N GLU A 145 6.34 -0.33 -9.47
CA GLU A 145 7.42 -1.05 -10.19
C GLU A 145 7.67 -2.46 -9.61
N THR A 146 7.34 -2.68 -8.34
CA THR A 146 7.39 -4.00 -7.68
C THR A 146 6.50 -5.04 -8.35
N ALA A 147 5.62 -4.64 -9.29
CA ALA A 147 4.86 -5.57 -10.13
C ALA A 147 5.73 -6.62 -10.82
N VAL A 148 6.96 -6.26 -11.21
CA VAL A 148 7.91 -7.20 -11.81
C VAL A 148 8.22 -8.37 -10.86
N VAL A 149 8.38 -8.11 -9.56
CA VAL A 149 8.61 -9.16 -8.54
C VAL A 149 7.42 -10.11 -8.48
N HIS A 150 6.20 -9.57 -8.51
CA HIS A 150 4.97 -10.37 -8.51
C HIS A 150 4.81 -11.19 -9.79
N PHE A 151 5.14 -10.63 -10.95
CA PHE A 151 5.10 -11.37 -12.22
C PHE A 151 6.10 -12.52 -12.21
N VAL A 152 7.31 -12.33 -11.67
CA VAL A 152 8.30 -13.40 -11.49
C VAL A 152 7.79 -14.47 -10.53
N ALA A 153 7.24 -14.08 -9.38
CA ALA A 153 6.69 -15.00 -8.39
C ALA A 153 5.50 -15.81 -8.95
N LEU A 154 4.59 -15.14 -9.69
CA LEU A 154 3.45 -15.79 -10.35
C LEU A 154 3.89 -16.73 -11.48
N ALA A 155 4.89 -16.34 -12.27
CA ALA A 155 5.44 -17.19 -13.33
C ALA A 155 6.11 -18.45 -12.75
N ALA A 156 6.88 -18.30 -11.67
CA ALA A 156 7.49 -19.42 -10.96
C ALA A 156 6.43 -20.34 -10.35
N ALA A 157 5.38 -19.76 -9.73
CA ALA A 157 4.26 -20.52 -9.19
C ALA A 157 3.50 -21.27 -10.28
N ALA A 158 3.24 -20.63 -11.42
CA ALA A 158 2.58 -21.24 -12.56
C ALA A 158 3.43 -22.39 -13.15
N LEU A 159 4.74 -22.23 -13.26
CA LEU A 159 5.67 -23.27 -13.70
C LEU A 159 5.64 -24.48 -12.75
N CYS A 160 5.76 -24.26 -11.44
CA CYS A 160 5.70 -25.34 -10.45
C CYS A 160 4.33 -26.04 -10.48
N PHE A 161 3.25 -25.30 -10.60
CA PHE A 161 1.91 -25.84 -10.73
C PHE A 161 1.73 -26.64 -12.04
N TRP A 162 2.28 -26.17 -13.14
CA TRP A 162 2.30 -26.87 -14.42
C TRP A 162 3.06 -28.19 -14.35
N LEU A 163 4.29 -28.18 -13.78
CA LEU A 163 5.10 -29.38 -13.58
C LEU A 163 4.39 -30.41 -12.71
N TRP A 164 3.66 -29.96 -11.71
CA TRP A 164 2.83 -30.82 -10.85
C TRP A 164 1.67 -31.45 -11.65
N ASN A 165 0.95 -30.67 -12.48
CA ASN A 165 -0.10 -31.17 -13.35
C ASN A 165 0.41 -32.22 -14.37
N LEU A 166 1.61 -32.01 -14.93
CA LEU A 166 2.24 -33.00 -15.81
C LEU A 166 2.44 -34.34 -15.13
N ARG A 167 2.94 -34.35 -13.89
CA ARG A 167 3.13 -35.57 -13.08
C ARG A 167 1.80 -36.25 -12.75
N ALA A 168 0.76 -35.51 -12.52
CA ALA A 168 -0.58 -36.01 -12.24
C ALA A 168 -1.34 -36.46 -13.50
N LYS A 169 -0.74 -36.34 -14.70
CA LYS A 169 -1.37 -36.60 -16.01
C LYS A 169 -2.68 -35.83 -16.23
N SER A 170 -2.82 -34.69 -15.57
CA SER A 170 -3.99 -33.81 -15.63
C SER A 170 -3.76 -32.65 -16.59
N LEU A 171 -3.58 -32.97 -17.89
CA LEU A 171 -3.25 -31.97 -18.93
C LEU A 171 -4.45 -31.18 -19.45
N SER A 172 -5.55 -31.08 -18.75
CA SER A 172 -6.73 -30.37 -19.23
C SER A 172 -6.62 -28.85 -19.03
N GLY A 173 -6.26 -28.14 -20.11
CA GLY A 173 -6.60 -26.71 -20.26
C GLY A 173 -5.44 -25.72 -20.14
N PHE A 174 -4.48 -25.81 -21.06
CA PHE A 174 -3.60 -24.66 -21.31
C PHE A 174 -4.38 -23.48 -21.91
N TRP A 175 -3.90 -22.26 -21.59
CA TRP A 175 -4.36 -21.04 -22.22
C TRP A 175 -4.20 -21.17 -23.75
N ARG A 176 -5.28 -20.86 -24.47
CA ARG A 176 -5.17 -20.74 -25.90
C ARG A 176 -4.24 -19.55 -26.20
N TRP A 177 -3.34 -19.71 -27.17
CA TRP A 177 -2.40 -18.64 -27.58
C TRP A 177 -3.10 -17.31 -27.86
N GLN A 178 -4.35 -17.36 -28.38
CA GLN A 178 -5.22 -16.20 -28.58
C GLN A 178 -5.52 -15.44 -27.26
N ALA A 179 -5.77 -16.15 -26.17
CA ALA A 179 -6.03 -15.54 -24.88
C ALA A 179 -4.76 -14.86 -24.31
N ILE A 180 -3.60 -15.50 -24.51
CA ILE A 180 -2.31 -14.92 -24.11
C ILE A 180 -2.04 -13.63 -24.90
N LEU A 181 -2.21 -13.65 -26.24
CA LEU A 181 -2.02 -12.48 -27.08
C LEU A 181 -3.00 -11.36 -26.74
N THR A 182 -4.28 -11.69 -26.50
CA THR A 182 -5.28 -10.71 -26.07
C THR A 182 -4.89 -10.06 -24.74
N GLY A 183 -4.53 -10.86 -23.74
CA GLY A 183 -4.10 -10.34 -22.44
C GLY A 183 -2.86 -9.44 -22.56
N ALA A 184 -1.87 -9.86 -23.34
CA ALA A 184 -0.66 -9.08 -23.60
C ALA A 184 -0.95 -7.76 -24.34
N ALA A 185 -1.84 -7.80 -25.35
CA ALA A 185 -2.25 -6.60 -26.09
C ALA A 185 -2.96 -5.58 -25.18
N ILE A 186 -3.90 -6.05 -24.34
CA ILE A 186 -4.59 -5.20 -23.37
C ILE A 186 -3.59 -4.64 -22.32
N PHE A 187 -2.70 -5.48 -21.81
CA PHE A 187 -1.63 -5.05 -20.89
C PHE A 187 -0.80 -3.92 -21.49
N LEU A 188 -0.29 -4.09 -22.70
CA LEU A 188 0.52 -3.09 -23.39
C LEU A 188 -0.27 -1.82 -23.68
N MET A 189 -1.48 -1.95 -24.21
CA MET A 189 -2.35 -0.82 -24.52
C MET A 189 -2.62 0.04 -23.28
N LEU A 190 -3.05 -0.58 -22.18
CA LEU A 190 -3.36 0.15 -20.96
C LEU A 190 -2.10 0.73 -20.29
N THR A 191 -0.96 0.04 -20.36
CA THR A 191 0.31 0.59 -19.90
C THR A 191 0.66 1.86 -20.67
N VAL A 192 0.54 1.85 -22.00
CA VAL A 192 0.74 3.05 -22.83
C VAL A 192 -0.22 4.14 -22.43
N VAL A 193 -1.53 3.87 -22.35
CA VAL A 193 -2.55 4.87 -21.99
C VAL A 193 -2.26 5.51 -20.63
N LEU A 194 -1.95 4.71 -19.61
CA LEU A 194 -1.73 5.20 -18.26
C LEU A 194 -0.41 5.99 -18.14
N TYR A 195 0.71 5.45 -18.64
CA TYR A 195 2.00 6.13 -18.54
C TYR A 195 2.15 7.35 -19.45
N THR A 196 1.35 7.44 -20.52
CA THR A 196 1.26 8.67 -21.31
C THR A 196 0.24 9.68 -20.77
N TRP A 197 -0.36 9.38 -19.59
CA TRP A 197 -1.46 10.15 -19.02
C TRP A 197 -2.53 10.43 -20.06
N PHE A 198 -3.12 9.35 -20.57
CA PHE A 198 -4.16 9.37 -21.61
C PHE A 198 -3.73 10.08 -22.90
N GLY A 199 -2.45 9.97 -23.27
CA GLY A 199 -1.88 10.58 -24.50
C GLY A 199 -1.37 12.01 -24.35
N SER A 200 -1.49 12.63 -23.17
CA SER A 200 -1.06 14.02 -22.95
C SER A 200 0.43 14.17 -22.61
N ASN A 201 1.10 13.10 -22.13
CA ASN A 201 2.52 13.14 -21.75
C ASN A 201 3.28 11.87 -22.21
N TRP A 202 3.85 11.91 -23.40
CA TRP A 202 4.60 10.77 -23.96
C TRP A 202 5.95 10.48 -23.29
N LYS A 203 6.46 11.40 -22.45
CA LYS A 203 7.72 11.21 -21.72
C LYS A 203 7.63 10.11 -20.65
N GLY A 204 6.43 9.73 -20.22
CA GLY A 204 6.22 8.67 -19.22
C GLY A 204 6.65 7.29 -19.69
N LEU A 205 6.59 6.98 -21.00
CA LEU A 205 7.02 5.67 -21.52
C LEU A 205 8.54 5.45 -21.44
N PRO A 206 9.39 6.34 -21.96
CA PRO A 206 10.84 6.19 -21.76
C PRO A 206 11.23 6.23 -20.28
N ALA A 207 10.57 7.05 -19.46
CA ALA A 207 10.80 7.08 -18.02
C ALA A 207 10.52 5.73 -17.35
N LEU A 208 9.48 5.00 -17.77
CA LEU A 208 9.21 3.62 -17.30
C LEU A 208 10.36 2.66 -17.63
N LEU A 209 10.97 2.76 -18.81
CA LEU A 209 12.11 1.93 -19.17
C LEU A 209 13.36 2.25 -18.31
N HIS A 210 13.52 3.53 -17.95
CA HIS A 210 14.58 3.98 -17.06
C HIS A 210 14.33 3.61 -15.58
N ALA A 211 13.14 3.17 -15.22
CA ALA A 211 12.84 2.71 -13.86
C ALA A 211 13.57 1.41 -13.47
N ILE A 212 13.95 0.57 -14.43
CA ILE A 212 14.60 -0.73 -14.15
C ILE A 212 15.89 -0.57 -13.33
N PRO A 213 16.84 0.31 -13.70
CA PRO A 213 18.05 0.54 -12.91
C PRO A 213 17.75 1.14 -11.53
N SER A 214 16.77 2.03 -11.40
CA SER A 214 16.42 2.65 -10.11
C SER A 214 15.82 1.63 -9.13
N VAL A 215 14.94 0.75 -9.62
CA VAL A 215 14.41 -0.37 -8.84
C VAL A 215 15.52 -1.32 -8.40
N ALA A 216 16.49 -1.63 -9.27
CA ALA A 216 17.61 -2.48 -8.94
C ALA A 216 18.52 -1.85 -7.86
N ARG A 217 18.78 -0.54 -7.92
CA ARG A 217 19.54 0.19 -6.89
C ARG A 217 18.80 0.18 -5.55
N ARG A 218 17.51 0.50 -5.52
CA ARG A 218 16.70 0.42 -4.30
C ARG A 218 16.71 -1.00 -3.71
N ALA A 219 16.59 -2.02 -4.55
CA ALA A 219 16.64 -3.40 -4.12
C ALA A 219 17.99 -3.77 -3.45
N SER A 220 19.09 -3.08 -3.75
CA SER A 220 20.38 -3.27 -3.07
C SER A 220 20.44 -2.76 -1.64
N GLY A 221 19.42 -2.02 -1.16
CA GLY A 221 19.21 -1.70 0.26
C GLY A 221 19.61 -0.30 0.70
N GLU A 222 19.75 0.66 -0.19
CA GLU A 222 20.00 2.05 0.20
C GLU A 222 18.85 2.57 1.10
N GLY A 223 19.18 2.90 2.35
CA GLY A 223 18.32 3.63 3.28
C GLY A 223 17.32 2.80 4.11
N HIS A 224 16.94 1.58 3.70
CA HIS A 224 15.85 0.82 4.35
C HIS A 224 16.16 -0.67 4.54
N GLN A 225 17.39 -0.96 4.94
CA GLN A 225 17.82 -2.34 5.19
C GLN A 225 17.11 -2.94 6.39
N LYS A 226 16.48 -4.10 6.19
CA LYS A 226 15.85 -4.91 7.22
C LYS A 226 16.30 -6.36 7.11
N PRO A 227 16.31 -7.13 8.22
CA PRO A 227 16.74 -8.53 8.22
C PRO A 227 15.85 -9.40 7.33
N PHE A 228 16.39 -10.57 6.92
CA PHE A 228 15.70 -11.54 6.06
C PHE A 228 14.30 -11.93 6.59
N TRP A 229 14.16 -12.10 7.89
CA TRP A 229 12.92 -12.54 8.55
C TRP A 229 11.92 -11.43 8.88
N TYR A 230 12.20 -10.18 8.50
CA TYR A 230 11.40 -9.00 8.82
C TYR A 230 9.89 -9.17 8.57
N TYR A 231 9.53 -9.68 7.38
CA TYR A 231 8.11 -9.89 7.06
C TYR A 231 7.49 -11.03 7.88
N GLY A 232 8.27 -12.03 8.26
CA GLY A 232 7.82 -13.09 9.16
C GLY A 232 7.46 -12.55 10.53
N GLU A 233 8.32 -11.70 11.11
CA GLU A 233 8.06 -11.01 12.38
C GLU A 233 6.86 -10.07 12.29
N LEU A 234 6.79 -9.27 11.21
CA LEU A 234 5.70 -8.32 11.00
C LEU A 234 4.33 -9.02 10.89
N LEU A 235 4.26 -10.11 10.13
CA LEU A 235 3.04 -10.89 9.92
C LEU A 235 2.66 -11.74 11.13
N ALA A 236 3.65 -12.21 11.90
CA ALA A 236 3.43 -12.92 13.16
C ALA A 236 3.14 -11.99 14.34
N GLY A 237 3.22 -10.67 14.13
CA GLY A 237 3.07 -9.68 15.18
C GLY A 237 1.73 -9.79 15.93
N GLY A 238 1.81 -9.98 17.27
CA GLY A 238 0.66 -10.26 18.12
C GLY A 238 0.18 -11.72 18.05
N TRP A 239 -0.72 -12.07 18.92
CA TRP A 239 -1.28 -13.44 18.99
C TRP A 239 -2.09 -13.79 17.74
N SER A 240 -2.85 -12.82 17.20
CA SER A 240 -3.70 -13.02 16.02
C SER A 240 -2.89 -13.33 14.77
N GLY A 241 -1.81 -12.59 14.51
CA GLY A 241 -0.92 -12.81 13.37
C GLY A 241 -0.25 -14.18 13.39
N GLY A 242 0.30 -14.58 14.55
CA GLY A 242 0.92 -15.90 14.72
C GLY A 242 -0.05 -17.06 14.48
N ILE A 243 -1.29 -16.95 14.96
CA ILE A 243 -2.33 -17.97 14.73
C ILE A 243 -2.69 -18.04 13.24
N VAL A 244 -2.89 -16.91 12.58
CA VAL A 244 -3.23 -16.87 11.14
C VAL A 244 -2.10 -17.46 10.29
N LEU A 245 -0.84 -17.17 10.62
CA LEU A 245 0.31 -17.77 9.94
C LEU A 245 0.39 -19.28 10.15
N ALA A 246 0.15 -19.78 11.38
CA ALA A 246 0.11 -21.21 11.65
C ALA A 246 -1.01 -21.90 10.84
N LEU A 247 -2.19 -21.29 10.76
CA LEU A 247 -3.28 -21.78 9.92
C LEU A 247 -2.90 -21.77 8.44
N ALA A 248 -2.25 -20.70 7.95
CA ALA A 248 -1.79 -20.62 6.57
C ALA A 248 -0.76 -21.72 6.23
N LEU A 249 0.14 -22.05 7.14
CA LEU A 249 1.07 -23.18 6.99
C LEU A 249 0.32 -24.53 6.90
N ILE A 250 -0.69 -24.75 7.72
CA ILE A 250 -1.54 -25.94 7.62
C ILE A 250 -2.23 -25.98 6.25
N GLY A 251 -2.81 -24.85 5.80
CA GLY A 251 -3.44 -24.71 4.49
C GLY A 251 -2.46 -24.97 3.34
N PHE A 252 -1.23 -24.46 3.46
CA PHE A 252 -0.15 -24.72 2.50
C PHE A 252 0.11 -26.23 2.34
N PHE A 253 0.43 -26.94 3.45
CA PHE A 253 0.70 -28.38 3.38
C PHE A 253 -0.49 -29.16 2.85
N ARG A 254 -1.71 -28.74 3.19
CA ARG A 254 -2.92 -29.36 2.67
C ARG A 254 -3.09 -29.15 1.17
N SER A 255 -2.78 -27.95 0.66
CA SER A 255 -2.90 -27.63 -0.76
C SER A 255 -1.93 -28.40 -1.64
N VAL A 256 -0.73 -28.75 -1.13
CA VAL A 256 0.33 -29.43 -1.89
C VAL A 256 0.46 -30.93 -1.61
N LYS A 257 -0.20 -31.45 -0.58
CA LYS A 257 -0.11 -32.87 -0.19
C LYS A 257 -0.93 -33.82 -1.07
N GLY A 258 -1.90 -33.31 -1.83
CA GLY A 258 -2.77 -34.12 -2.68
C GLY A 258 -2.03 -34.69 -3.90
N ARG A 259 -2.51 -35.86 -4.42
CA ARG A 259 -2.00 -36.39 -5.70
C ARG A 259 -2.47 -35.57 -6.89
N GLU A 260 -3.64 -34.96 -6.76
CA GLU A 260 -4.23 -34.10 -7.80
C GLU A 260 -3.97 -32.62 -7.47
N PRO A 261 -3.60 -31.82 -8.48
CA PRO A 261 -3.39 -30.40 -8.30
C PRO A 261 -4.66 -29.68 -7.86
N SER A 262 -4.59 -28.97 -6.76
CA SER A 262 -5.65 -28.10 -6.25
C SER A 262 -5.45 -26.68 -6.75
N PRO A 263 -6.50 -25.89 -7.03
CA PRO A 263 -6.37 -24.44 -7.33
C PRO A 263 -5.56 -23.68 -6.27
N TYR A 264 -5.61 -24.12 -5.03
CA TYR A 264 -4.80 -23.57 -3.95
C TYR A 264 -3.29 -23.77 -4.13
N GLY A 265 -2.87 -24.73 -4.95
CA GLY A 265 -1.45 -24.97 -5.21
C GLY A 265 -0.75 -23.77 -5.83
N ILE A 266 -1.41 -23.06 -6.76
CA ILE A 266 -0.82 -21.85 -7.37
C ILE A 266 -0.69 -20.71 -6.34
N VAL A 267 -1.68 -20.57 -5.44
CA VAL A 267 -1.64 -19.59 -4.34
C VAL A 267 -0.53 -19.91 -3.36
N ALA A 268 -0.37 -21.20 -3.03
CA ALA A 268 0.67 -21.69 -2.13
C ALA A 268 2.07 -21.45 -2.69
N PHE A 269 2.32 -21.82 -3.94
CA PHE A 269 3.62 -21.56 -4.60
C PHE A 269 3.88 -20.06 -4.74
N TYR A 270 2.88 -19.28 -5.12
CA TYR A 270 3.00 -17.83 -5.20
C TYR A 270 3.38 -17.23 -3.85
N ALA A 271 2.72 -17.63 -2.75
CA ALA A 271 3.05 -17.16 -1.41
C ALA A 271 4.50 -17.43 -1.04
N VAL A 272 5.01 -18.66 -1.35
CA VAL A 272 6.40 -19.04 -1.06
C VAL A 272 7.38 -18.23 -1.90
N PHE A 273 7.16 -18.11 -3.22
CA PHE A 273 8.08 -17.37 -4.08
C PHE A 273 8.08 -15.88 -3.75
N LEU A 274 6.91 -15.29 -3.52
CA LEU A 274 6.83 -13.89 -3.12
C LEU A 274 7.52 -13.64 -1.77
N ALA A 275 7.26 -14.47 -0.76
CA ALA A 275 7.91 -14.37 0.54
C ALA A 275 9.44 -14.55 0.43
N ALA A 276 9.90 -15.49 -0.40
CA ALA A 276 11.32 -15.72 -0.62
C ALA A 276 12.00 -14.50 -1.27
N ILE A 277 11.39 -13.94 -2.33
CA ILE A 277 11.95 -12.77 -3.03
C ILE A 277 11.93 -11.55 -2.11
N TYR A 278 10.82 -11.26 -1.44
CA TYR A 278 10.71 -10.14 -0.50
C TYR A 278 11.69 -10.25 0.68
N SER A 279 11.91 -11.48 1.17
CA SER A 279 12.88 -11.72 2.25
C SER A 279 14.33 -11.55 1.77
N ALA A 280 14.63 -11.94 0.52
CA ALA A 280 15.97 -11.83 -0.05
C ALA A 280 16.37 -10.38 -0.37
N ILE A 281 15.41 -9.51 -0.74
CA ILE A 281 15.67 -8.09 -1.02
C ILE A 281 15.93 -7.35 0.30
N PRO A 282 17.09 -6.69 0.49
CA PRO A 282 17.41 -5.95 1.71
C PRO A 282 16.47 -4.78 2.00
N TYR A 283 16.08 -4.04 0.97
CA TYR A 283 15.14 -2.92 1.07
C TYR A 283 13.73 -3.44 1.41
N LYS A 284 13.21 -3.08 2.58
CA LYS A 284 11.90 -3.55 3.05
C LYS A 284 11.10 -2.43 3.69
N THR A 285 9.85 -2.33 3.27
CA THR A 285 8.85 -1.43 3.86
C THR A 285 7.66 -2.24 4.39
N PRO A 286 7.03 -1.83 5.49
CA PRO A 286 6.01 -2.67 6.14
C PRO A 286 4.75 -2.86 5.30
N TRP A 287 4.38 -1.91 4.46
CA TRP A 287 3.18 -2.01 3.60
C TRP A 287 3.25 -3.11 2.54
N LEU A 288 4.46 -3.56 2.12
CA LEU A 288 4.59 -4.71 1.22
C LEU A 288 4.03 -6.02 1.83
N ALA A 289 3.94 -6.10 3.16
CA ALA A 289 3.33 -7.24 3.84
C ALA A 289 1.85 -7.46 3.47
N LEU A 290 1.14 -6.40 3.04
CA LEU A 290 -0.24 -6.52 2.57
C LEU A 290 -0.39 -7.51 1.41
N ASN A 291 0.60 -7.54 0.51
CA ASN A 291 0.62 -8.47 -0.62
C ASN A 291 0.85 -9.93 -0.19
N LEU A 292 1.57 -10.15 0.91
CA LEU A 292 1.74 -11.48 1.50
C LEU A 292 0.50 -11.91 2.28
N TRP A 293 -0.25 -10.96 2.87
CA TRP A 293 -1.45 -11.25 3.63
C TRP A 293 -2.56 -11.88 2.77
N LEU A 294 -2.67 -11.48 1.52
CA LEU A 294 -3.68 -12.02 0.58
C LEU A 294 -3.61 -13.57 0.44
N PRO A 295 -2.50 -14.17 0.01
CA PRO A 295 -2.39 -15.63 -0.07
C PRO A 295 -2.43 -16.30 1.31
N ILE A 296 -1.93 -15.66 2.37
CA ILE A 296 -2.00 -16.15 3.75
C ILE A 296 -3.45 -16.30 4.20
N ALA A 297 -4.31 -15.30 3.96
CA ALA A 297 -5.72 -15.34 4.32
C ALA A 297 -6.47 -16.48 3.59
N LEU A 298 -6.20 -16.69 2.30
CA LEU A 298 -6.78 -17.81 1.53
C LEU A 298 -6.36 -19.17 2.07
N LEU A 299 -5.08 -19.35 2.37
CA LEU A 299 -4.55 -20.61 2.91
C LEU A 299 -5.06 -20.86 4.33
N ALA A 300 -5.18 -19.82 5.16
CA ALA A 300 -5.77 -19.94 6.49
C ALA A 300 -7.25 -20.33 6.43
N GLY A 301 -8.01 -19.76 5.46
CA GLY A 301 -9.39 -20.14 5.19
C GLY A 301 -9.53 -21.62 4.83
N LEU A 302 -8.66 -22.14 3.96
CA LEU A 302 -8.60 -23.56 3.60
C LEU A 302 -8.30 -24.44 4.81
N ALA A 303 -7.38 -24.01 5.69
CA ALA A 303 -7.06 -24.75 6.90
C ALA A 303 -8.27 -24.86 7.84
N LEU A 304 -8.95 -23.75 8.10
CA LEU A 304 -10.12 -23.74 8.99
C LEU A 304 -11.28 -24.58 8.45
N GLU A 305 -11.60 -24.51 7.16
CA GLU A 305 -12.58 -25.40 6.54
C GLU A 305 -12.19 -26.85 6.74
N SER A 306 -10.92 -27.17 6.57
CA SER A 306 -10.39 -28.52 6.68
C SER A 306 -10.48 -29.07 8.09
N LEU A 307 -10.14 -28.24 9.07
CA LEU A 307 -10.26 -28.60 10.49
C LEU A 307 -11.72 -28.80 10.88
N TRP A 308 -12.63 -27.99 10.36
CA TRP A 308 -14.06 -28.14 10.56
C TRP A 308 -14.61 -29.44 10.00
N SER A 309 -14.10 -29.94 8.89
CA SER A 309 -14.58 -31.16 8.23
C SER A 309 -14.12 -32.47 8.93
N ILE A 310 -13.15 -32.43 9.84
CA ILE A 310 -12.65 -33.61 10.54
C ILE A 310 -13.69 -34.23 11.49
N PRO A 311 -14.38 -33.48 12.37
CA PRO A 311 -15.40 -34.02 13.27
C PRO A 311 -16.61 -34.63 12.55
N ALA A 312 -17.00 -34.05 11.39
CA ALA A 312 -18.15 -34.55 10.61
C ALA A 312 -17.97 -36.00 10.11
N ARG A 313 -16.76 -36.53 10.16
CA ARG A 313 -16.43 -37.90 9.71
C ARG A 313 -16.30 -38.92 10.88
N ARG A 314 -16.46 -38.48 12.13
CA ARG A 314 -16.36 -39.35 13.32
C ARG A 314 -17.62 -39.28 14.18
N PRO A 315 -18.10 -40.40 14.76
CA PRO A 315 -19.26 -40.43 15.62
C PRO A 315 -18.94 -39.94 17.07
N ALA A 316 -18.29 -38.79 17.18
CA ALA A 316 -18.03 -38.18 18.48
C ALA A 316 -19.16 -37.17 18.84
N PRO A 317 -19.29 -36.72 20.10
CA PRO A 317 -20.33 -35.77 20.50
C PRO A 317 -20.18 -34.46 19.74
N LEU A 318 -20.80 -34.41 18.58
CA LEU A 318 -20.70 -33.32 17.58
C LEU A 318 -20.93 -31.93 18.20
N LYS A 319 -21.81 -31.87 19.21
CA LYS A 319 -22.13 -30.60 19.92
C LYS A 319 -20.96 -30.06 20.71
N SER A 320 -20.20 -30.88 21.40
CA SER A 320 -19.06 -30.43 22.24
C SER A 320 -17.90 -29.92 21.35
N ILE A 321 -17.65 -30.61 20.25
CA ILE A 321 -16.61 -30.19 19.29
C ILE A 321 -17.00 -28.87 18.60
N LEU A 322 -18.25 -28.74 18.20
CA LEU A 322 -18.77 -27.49 17.61
C LEU A 322 -18.62 -26.31 18.58
N ILE A 323 -18.95 -26.51 19.87
CA ILE A 323 -18.80 -25.47 20.89
C ILE A 323 -17.33 -25.03 21.01
N VAL A 324 -16.38 -25.97 21.01
CA VAL A 324 -14.95 -25.65 21.07
C VAL A 324 -14.50 -24.85 19.84
N TYR A 325 -14.90 -25.22 18.63
CA TYR A 325 -14.55 -24.48 17.41
C TYR A 325 -15.15 -23.07 17.39
N VAL A 326 -16.42 -22.93 17.78
CA VAL A 326 -17.06 -21.61 17.89
C VAL A 326 -16.33 -20.75 18.91
N PHE A 327 -16.00 -21.31 20.07
CA PHE A 327 -15.28 -20.59 21.13
C PHE A 327 -13.88 -20.14 20.68
N LEU A 328 -13.09 -21.03 20.03
CA LEU A 328 -11.80 -20.69 19.47
C LEU A 328 -11.91 -19.63 18.34
N GLY A 329 -12.93 -19.72 17.52
CA GLY A 329 -13.22 -18.74 16.48
C GLY A 329 -13.56 -17.37 17.07
N LEU A 330 -14.34 -17.31 18.14
CA LEU A 330 -14.66 -16.07 18.86
C LEU A 330 -13.43 -15.47 19.53
N ILE A 331 -12.55 -16.29 20.13
CA ILE A 331 -11.28 -15.82 20.69
C ILE A 331 -10.40 -15.22 19.58
N LEU A 332 -10.25 -15.91 18.45
CA LEU A 332 -9.48 -15.37 17.31
C LEU A 332 -10.08 -14.07 16.80
N ALA A 333 -11.40 -13.99 16.63
CA ALA A 333 -12.06 -12.75 16.21
C ALA A 333 -11.86 -11.61 17.22
N ALA A 334 -11.94 -11.90 18.52
CA ALA A 334 -11.72 -10.89 19.58
C ALA A 334 -10.26 -10.41 19.61
N THR A 335 -9.28 -11.32 19.43
CA THR A 335 -7.85 -10.93 19.36
C THR A 335 -7.56 -10.10 18.12
N ILE A 336 -8.11 -10.46 16.95
CA ILE A 336 -7.99 -9.66 15.72
C ILE A 336 -8.60 -8.26 15.92
N ALA A 337 -9.82 -8.19 16.47
CA ALA A 337 -10.48 -6.91 16.74
C ALA A 337 -9.67 -6.04 17.72
N HIS A 338 -9.15 -6.65 18.79
CA HIS A 338 -8.29 -5.95 19.76
C HIS A 338 -7.02 -5.39 19.08
N ASP A 339 -6.28 -6.24 18.35
CA ASP A 339 -5.06 -5.82 17.65
C ASP A 339 -5.35 -4.69 16.65
N THR A 340 -6.49 -4.76 15.96
CA THR A 340 -6.90 -3.74 14.99
C THR A 340 -7.28 -2.43 15.69
N LEU A 341 -8.04 -2.47 16.78
CA LEU A 341 -8.37 -1.28 17.56
C LEU A 341 -7.12 -0.60 18.10
N GLN A 342 -6.17 -1.36 18.63
CA GLN A 342 -4.92 -0.80 19.17
C GLN A 342 -4.04 -0.19 18.07
N ARG A 343 -3.74 -0.95 17.01
CA ARG A 343 -2.74 -0.54 16.00
C ARG A 343 -3.27 0.45 14.96
N VAL A 344 -4.58 0.42 14.67
CA VAL A 344 -5.16 1.25 13.61
C VAL A 344 -5.83 2.51 14.13
N PHE A 345 -6.39 2.45 15.34
CA PHE A 345 -7.22 3.56 15.87
C PHE A 345 -6.63 4.20 17.12
N ALA A 346 -6.12 3.42 18.07
CA ALA A 346 -5.60 3.98 19.32
C ALA A 346 -4.17 4.51 19.19
N HIS A 347 -3.30 3.76 18.49
CA HIS A 347 -1.86 4.05 18.40
C HIS A 347 -1.34 3.97 16.96
N PRO A 348 -1.94 4.70 15.98
CA PRO A 348 -1.63 4.52 14.57
C PRO A 348 -0.22 5.00 14.16
N SER A 349 0.31 6.02 14.84
CA SER A 349 1.56 6.70 14.50
C SER A 349 2.71 6.47 15.48
N GLU A 350 2.48 5.71 16.56
CA GLU A 350 3.51 5.44 17.56
C GLU A 350 4.65 4.57 17.03
N GLU A 351 5.87 4.81 17.48
CA GLU A 351 7.07 4.02 17.10
C GLU A 351 6.96 2.54 17.45
N THR A 352 6.18 2.19 18.47
CA THR A 352 5.90 0.82 18.89
C THR A 352 4.98 0.07 17.93
N ASN A 353 4.26 0.80 17.07
CA ASN A 353 3.40 0.19 16.06
C ASN A 353 4.23 -0.31 14.88
N PRO A 354 4.29 -1.63 14.61
CA PRO A 354 5.15 -2.18 13.56
C PRO A 354 4.74 -1.76 12.15
N TYR A 355 3.56 -1.17 11.98
CA TYR A 355 3.08 -0.63 10.71
C TYR A 355 3.45 0.85 10.53
N ALA A 356 3.72 1.55 11.62
CA ALA A 356 4.16 2.93 11.58
C ALA A 356 5.60 3.02 11.07
N TYR A 357 5.77 3.64 9.91
CA TYR A 357 7.07 3.80 9.28
C TYR A 357 7.24 5.24 8.82
N ALA A 358 8.19 5.96 9.44
CA ALA A 358 8.42 7.39 9.19
C ALA A 358 7.13 8.24 9.30
N HIS A 359 6.25 7.89 10.27
CA HIS A 359 4.98 8.55 10.47
C HIS A 359 5.19 9.98 10.95
N THR A 360 4.30 10.85 10.46
CA THR A 360 4.20 12.23 10.92
C THR A 360 3.85 12.26 12.41
N SER A 361 4.62 12.99 13.18
CA SER A 361 4.35 13.23 14.59
C SER A 361 3.03 14.00 14.78
N GLU A 362 2.33 13.76 15.89
CA GLU A 362 1.15 14.53 16.27
C GLU A 362 1.49 16.01 16.50
N ASP A 363 2.71 16.30 16.90
CA ASP A 363 3.23 17.64 17.12
C ASP A 363 3.09 18.52 15.87
N LEU A 364 3.36 17.95 14.69
CA LEU A 364 3.24 18.68 13.42
C LEU A 364 1.81 19.12 13.10
N LEU A 365 0.78 18.47 13.68
CA LEU A 365 -0.61 18.84 13.45
C LEU A 365 -0.92 20.25 13.95
N GLY A 366 -0.18 20.71 14.97
CA GLY A 366 -0.32 22.05 15.55
C GLY A 366 0.34 23.17 14.73
N LEU A 367 1.21 22.87 13.77
CA LEU A 367 2.03 23.87 13.07
C LEU A 367 1.20 24.95 12.36
N ALA A 368 0.23 24.54 11.56
CA ALA A 368 -0.62 25.47 10.81
C ALA A 368 -1.44 26.36 11.74
N ALA A 369 -2.05 25.81 12.79
CA ALA A 369 -2.81 26.55 13.76
C ALA A 369 -1.95 27.56 14.54
N MET A 370 -0.70 27.20 14.87
CA MET A 370 0.24 28.10 15.52
C MET A 370 0.61 29.28 14.59
N ILE A 371 0.88 29.01 13.30
CA ILE A 371 1.17 30.09 12.34
C ILE A 371 -0.01 31.02 12.21
N GLU A 372 -1.25 30.51 12.12
CA GLU A 372 -2.48 31.34 12.07
C GLU A 372 -2.64 32.22 13.31
N GLU A 373 -2.41 31.66 14.50
CA GLU A 373 -2.49 32.39 15.76
C GLU A 373 -1.44 33.51 15.84
N LEU A 374 -0.18 33.19 15.51
CA LEU A 374 0.90 34.17 15.51
C LEU A 374 0.74 35.25 14.43
N ALA A 375 0.20 34.90 13.25
CA ALA A 375 -0.14 35.86 12.20
C ALA A 375 -1.23 36.85 12.69
N ARG A 376 -2.27 36.33 13.38
CA ARG A 376 -3.33 37.17 13.97
C ARG A 376 -2.79 38.12 15.04
N GLN A 377 -1.93 37.64 15.94
CA GLN A 377 -1.30 38.44 16.99
C GLN A 377 -0.43 39.56 16.41
N ASN A 378 0.22 39.33 15.27
CA ASN A 378 1.07 40.31 14.60
C ASN A 378 0.32 41.12 13.50
N ALA A 379 -1.02 41.02 13.42
CA ALA A 379 -1.86 41.68 12.40
C ALA A 379 -1.45 41.40 10.95
N ILE A 380 -0.96 40.19 10.66
CA ILE A 380 -0.56 39.73 9.34
C ILE A 380 -1.77 38.99 8.71
N ALA A 381 -2.39 39.58 7.69
CA ALA A 381 -3.58 38.98 7.05
C ALA A 381 -3.25 37.80 6.14
N GLU A 382 -2.16 37.90 5.37
CA GLU A 382 -1.69 36.86 4.45
C GLU A 382 -0.21 36.56 4.73
N PRO A 383 0.08 35.60 5.62
CA PRO A 383 1.45 35.32 6.04
C PRO A 383 2.28 34.71 4.91
N ARG A 384 3.45 35.30 4.68
CA ARG A 384 4.47 34.73 3.78
C ARG A 384 5.31 33.75 4.57
N ILE A 385 5.32 32.50 4.14
CA ILE A 385 6.02 31.40 4.83
C ILE A 385 7.15 30.91 3.93
N ALA A 386 8.37 30.93 4.43
CA ALA A 386 9.54 30.36 3.78
C ALA A 386 9.92 29.03 4.46
N VAL A 387 9.77 27.92 3.72
CA VAL A 387 10.23 26.60 4.16
C VAL A 387 11.60 26.32 3.59
N ILE A 388 12.60 26.09 4.44
CA ILE A 388 14.00 25.83 4.04
C ILE A 388 14.40 24.46 4.61
N ALA A 389 14.40 23.44 3.77
CA ALA A 389 14.74 22.08 4.16
C ALA A 389 15.22 21.27 2.96
N SER A 390 16.14 20.33 3.19
CA SER A 390 16.58 19.36 2.17
C SER A 390 15.46 18.38 1.78
N ASP A 391 14.62 18.01 2.75
CA ASP A 391 13.41 17.19 2.57
C ASP A 391 12.22 17.87 3.27
N PRO A 392 11.39 18.63 2.53
CA PRO A 392 10.30 19.39 3.13
C PRO A 392 9.03 18.54 3.43
N TRP A 393 9.00 17.26 3.07
CA TRP A 393 7.83 16.43 3.25
C TRP A 393 7.61 16.02 4.72
N PRO A 394 6.37 16.12 5.23
CA PRO A 394 5.08 16.38 4.56
C PRO A 394 4.58 17.84 4.64
N LEU A 395 5.43 18.83 4.92
CA LEU A 395 5.04 20.24 5.12
C LEU A 395 4.16 20.83 4.00
N PRO A 396 4.36 20.53 2.69
CA PRO A 396 3.47 21.04 1.66
C PRO A 396 1.99 20.72 1.90
N TRP A 397 1.68 19.55 2.52
CA TRP A 397 0.32 19.21 2.89
C TRP A 397 -0.21 20.06 4.05
N TYR A 398 0.55 20.22 5.10
CA TYR A 398 0.13 20.95 6.31
C TYR A 398 0.03 22.46 6.09
N LEU A 399 0.82 23.00 5.17
CA LEU A 399 0.83 24.42 4.82
C LEU A 399 0.00 24.77 3.56
N ARG A 400 -0.78 23.84 3.00
CA ARG A 400 -1.48 23.99 1.71
C ARG A 400 -2.54 25.11 1.68
N HIS A 401 -3.01 25.56 2.84
CA HIS A 401 -3.98 26.66 2.93
C HIS A 401 -3.31 28.04 2.91
N PHE A 402 -2.02 28.14 3.12
CA PHE A 402 -1.27 29.39 3.06
C PHE A 402 -0.81 29.65 1.61
N THR A 403 -1.46 30.60 0.95
CA THR A 403 -1.24 30.90 -0.49
C THR A 403 0.16 31.42 -0.80
N GLN A 404 0.84 32.01 0.21
CA GLN A 404 2.17 32.60 0.06
C GLN A 404 3.27 31.75 0.71
N THR A 405 3.17 30.42 0.57
CA THR A 405 4.21 29.51 1.02
C THR A 405 5.18 29.14 -0.09
N GLY A 406 6.46 29.37 0.13
CA GLY A 406 7.55 28.96 -0.77
C GLY A 406 8.45 27.89 -0.12
N PHE A 407 9.11 27.08 -0.96
CA PHE A 407 10.01 26.00 -0.55
C PHE A 407 11.38 26.20 -1.18
N TRP A 408 12.44 26.20 -0.35
CA TRP A 408 13.83 26.38 -0.74
C TRP A 408 14.69 25.23 -0.24
N GLN A 409 15.66 24.89 -1.05
CA GLN A 409 16.74 23.97 -0.64
C GLN A 409 17.82 24.72 0.15
N LEU A 410 18.62 23.98 0.91
CA LEU A 410 19.83 24.51 1.55
C LEU A 410 20.70 25.26 0.54
N GLY A 411 21.28 26.39 0.94
CA GLY A 411 22.09 27.26 0.09
C GLY A 411 21.29 28.21 -0.80
N GLN A 412 19.95 28.10 -0.85
CA GLN A 412 19.11 29.04 -1.61
C GLN A 412 18.62 30.16 -0.70
N GLN A 413 18.69 31.39 -1.15
CA GLN A 413 18.24 32.56 -0.38
C GLN A 413 16.73 32.77 -0.57
N PRO A 414 15.90 32.51 0.46
CA PRO A 414 14.50 32.93 0.44
C PRO A 414 14.40 34.44 0.50
N GLY A 415 13.39 35.00 -0.15
CA GLY A 415 13.06 36.42 0.04
C GLY A 415 12.63 36.69 1.49
N LYS A 416 12.30 37.95 1.80
CA LYS A 416 11.73 38.29 3.13
C LYS A 416 10.40 37.56 3.32
N ALA A 417 10.31 36.78 4.38
CA ALA A 417 9.10 36.12 4.83
C ALA A 417 8.68 36.62 6.22
N ASP A 418 7.43 36.39 6.57
CA ASP A 418 6.90 36.74 7.87
C ASP A 418 7.16 35.58 8.88
N PHE A 419 7.20 34.35 8.35
CA PHE A 419 7.56 33.13 9.09
C PHE A 419 8.56 32.31 8.28
N TYR A 420 9.49 31.67 9.01
CA TYR A 420 10.39 30.71 8.41
C TYR A 420 10.19 29.35 9.08
N VAL A 421 10.18 28.28 8.29
CA VAL A 421 10.16 26.90 8.78
C VAL A 421 11.43 26.23 8.28
N THR A 422 12.31 25.86 9.19
CA THR A 422 13.65 25.36 8.83
C THR A 422 13.88 23.94 9.38
N SER A 423 14.64 23.12 8.65
CA SER A 423 15.32 21.98 9.24
C SER A 423 16.43 22.46 10.20
N SER A 424 16.93 21.56 11.04
CA SER A 424 18.01 21.89 11.98
C SER A 424 19.27 22.43 11.26
N ASP A 425 19.64 21.80 10.13
CA ASP A 425 20.79 22.20 9.33
C ASP A 425 20.57 23.59 8.70
N ALA A 426 19.37 23.87 8.19
CA ALA A 426 19.01 25.17 7.67
C ALA A 426 19.01 26.25 8.77
N ALA A 427 18.55 25.92 9.97
CA ALA A 427 18.56 26.86 11.10
C ALA A 427 19.98 27.33 11.45
N GLU A 428 20.98 26.46 11.35
CA GLU A 428 22.37 26.82 11.59
C GLU A 428 22.94 27.71 10.46
N GLU A 429 22.64 27.35 9.19
CA GLU A 429 23.10 28.10 8.02
C GLU A 429 22.51 29.54 7.96
N TYR A 430 21.23 29.70 8.32
CA TYR A 430 20.51 30.99 8.27
C TYR A 430 20.45 31.74 9.61
N ARG A 431 21.26 31.35 10.60
CA ARG A 431 21.25 31.86 11.98
C ARG A 431 21.28 33.39 12.05
N ASP A 432 22.14 34.04 11.25
CA ASP A 432 22.27 35.50 11.27
C ASP A 432 21.04 36.23 10.74
N GLN A 433 20.31 35.63 9.82
CA GLN A 433 19.06 36.17 9.27
C GLN A 433 17.87 35.98 10.22
N LEU A 434 17.92 34.96 11.06
CA LEU A 434 16.84 34.53 11.95
C LEU A 434 17.03 35.01 13.40
N LYS A 435 18.08 35.75 13.69
CA LYS A 435 18.43 36.20 15.05
C LYS A 435 17.39 37.06 15.76
N ASP A 436 16.55 37.77 14.97
CA ASP A 436 15.49 38.65 15.50
C ASP A 436 14.12 37.95 15.52
N PHE A 437 14.08 36.62 15.29
CA PHE A 437 12.88 35.78 15.35
C PHE A 437 12.91 34.90 16.62
N HIS A 438 11.70 34.57 17.09
CA HIS A 438 11.51 33.54 18.11
C HIS A 438 11.41 32.18 17.45
N ALA A 439 11.99 31.13 18.04
CA ALA A 439 11.97 29.79 17.49
C ALA A 439 11.14 28.83 18.36
N ASP A 440 10.19 28.16 17.75
CA ASP A 440 9.43 27.05 18.31
C ASP A 440 9.80 25.75 17.60
N PHE A 441 9.86 24.65 18.36
CA PHE A 441 10.27 23.35 17.84
C PHE A 441 9.06 22.47 17.54
N PHE A 442 9.11 21.77 16.41
CA PHE A 442 8.09 20.78 16.02
C PHE A 442 8.75 19.47 15.61
N GLY A 443 8.25 18.37 16.16
CA GLY A 443 8.57 17.03 15.65
C GLY A 443 7.86 16.79 14.32
N VAL A 444 8.62 16.42 13.27
CA VAL A 444 8.02 16.02 11.99
C VAL A 444 7.76 14.53 11.96
N ARG A 445 8.76 13.75 12.36
CA ARG A 445 8.76 12.28 12.46
C ARG A 445 9.90 11.86 13.40
N PRO A 446 9.97 10.58 13.83
CA PRO A 446 11.04 10.12 14.68
C PRO A 446 12.42 10.53 14.17
N GLY A 447 13.18 11.25 15.02
CA GLY A 447 14.51 11.74 14.69
C GLY A 447 14.58 12.96 13.75
N VAL A 448 13.46 13.55 13.34
CA VAL A 448 13.42 14.74 12.48
C VAL A 448 12.64 15.86 13.13
N LEU A 449 13.32 16.98 13.36
CA LEU A 449 12.76 18.21 13.91
C LEU A 449 12.82 19.34 12.89
N ILE A 450 11.86 20.24 13.00
CA ILE A 450 11.85 21.55 12.34
C ILE A 450 11.72 22.66 13.38
N LEU A 451 12.10 23.87 12.98
CA LEU A 451 11.92 25.08 13.77
C LEU A 451 10.98 26.01 13.03
N LEU A 452 9.96 26.48 13.71
CA LEU A 452 9.13 27.60 13.28
C LEU A 452 9.72 28.89 13.86
N TRP A 453 10.11 29.80 13.00
CA TRP A 453 10.62 31.11 13.35
C TRP A 453 9.52 32.16 13.13
N SER A 454 9.17 32.84 14.19
CA SER A 454 8.09 33.86 14.19
C SER A 454 8.63 35.24 14.61
N PRO A 455 8.04 36.34 14.16
CA PRO A 455 8.39 37.67 14.63
C PRO A 455 8.23 37.75 16.15
N VAL A 456 9.21 38.35 16.83
CA VAL A 456 9.07 38.66 18.28
C VAL A 456 7.92 39.62 18.46
N PRO A 457 6.92 39.32 19.32
CA PRO A 457 5.82 40.21 19.59
C PRO A 457 6.34 41.58 20.04
N LYS A 458 5.86 42.66 19.45
CA LYS A 458 6.20 44.04 19.80
C LYS A 458 5.62 44.46 21.14
#